data_47fb148bfa7c0be871cbef20de361855
#
_entry.id   47fb148bfa7c0be871cbef20de361855
#
_cell.length_a   1.000
_cell.length_b   1.000
_cell.length_c   1.000
_cell.angle_alpha   90.00
_cell.angle_beta   90.00
_cell.angle_gamma   90.00
#
_symmetry.space_group_name_H-M   'P 1'
#
loop_
_entity.id
_entity.type
_entity.pdbx_description
1 polymer ?
#
loop_
_entity_poly.entity_id
_entity_poly.type
_entity_poly.pdbx_seq_one_letter_code
_entity_poly.pdbx_strand_id
1 'polypeptide(L)'
;QQEAETTTPPTVGGDVCVVAPPTPYDPASGKPLAAARDVPADARCPVCGMYPARSRAWAGQVIFADGDAFFFDSPLSLMMYLGNVGHYTRGRTASAIVARYVTDMDSGAWVDAQQAVYVAGSSALGPMRAGNLPAFADRGAAQRFVQARGGRILGFDAIDAPLLTSLAPQRRSTGDQHAH
;
A
#
# COMPACT_ATOMS: atom_id res chain seq x y z
N GLN A 1 -28.64 33.96 32.27
CA GLN A 1 -29.18 32.98 31.30
C GLN A 1 -28.08 32.70 30.28
N GLN A 2 -27.41 31.58 30.44
CA GLN A 2 -26.44 31.04 29.47
C GLN A 2 -27.15 29.91 28.75
N GLU A 3 -27.37 30.10 27.45
CA GLU A 3 -27.83 29.06 26.57
C GLU A 3 -26.68 28.11 26.27
N ALA A 4 -26.88 26.85 26.64
CA ALA A 4 -25.97 25.77 26.30
C ALA A 4 -26.15 25.39 24.83
N GLU A 5 -25.16 25.69 23.99
CA GLU A 5 -25.11 25.17 22.64
C GLU A 5 -24.83 23.65 22.70
N THR A 6 -25.85 22.89 22.39
CA THR A 6 -25.74 21.45 22.16
C THR A 6 -25.06 21.23 20.81
N THR A 7 -23.78 20.95 20.83
CA THR A 7 -23.05 20.45 19.66
C THR A 7 -23.48 19.02 19.37
N THR A 8 -24.31 18.85 18.37
CA THR A 8 -24.65 17.52 17.85
C THR A 8 -23.40 16.92 17.18
N PRO A 9 -22.96 15.71 17.57
CA PRO A 9 -21.86 15.07 16.89
C PRO A 9 -22.25 14.74 15.44
N PRO A 10 -21.33 14.87 14.47
CA PRO A 10 -21.63 14.56 13.09
C PRO A 10 -22.00 13.09 12.94
N THR A 11 -23.13 12.86 12.28
CA THR A 11 -23.58 11.51 11.91
C THR A 11 -22.60 10.96 10.87
N VAL A 12 -21.83 9.96 11.25
CA VAL A 12 -20.93 9.26 10.33
C VAL A 12 -21.80 8.36 9.45
N GLY A 13 -22.07 8.83 8.24
CA GLY A 13 -22.66 7.98 7.21
C GLY A 13 -21.64 6.89 6.81
N GLY A 14 -22.13 5.70 6.70
CA GLY A 14 -21.57 4.37 6.55
C GLY A 14 -20.34 4.09 5.65
N ASP A 15 -19.50 5.05 5.33
CA ASP A 15 -18.18 4.78 4.75
C ASP A 15 -17.16 4.79 5.89
N VAL A 16 -16.69 3.60 6.24
CA VAL A 16 -15.57 3.47 7.18
C VAL A 16 -14.33 4.03 6.49
N CYS A 17 -14.11 5.33 6.67
CA CYS A 17 -12.84 5.93 6.28
C CYS A 17 -11.74 5.33 7.15
N VAL A 18 -10.82 4.61 6.50
CA VAL A 18 -9.60 4.18 7.16
C VAL A 18 -8.81 5.43 7.53
N VAL A 19 -8.65 5.67 8.82
CA VAL A 19 -7.83 6.78 9.29
C VAL A 19 -6.37 6.33 9.27
N ALA A 20 -5.62 6.84 8.30
CA ALA A 20 -4.19 6.62 8.17
C ALA A 20 -3.52 7.99 8.15
N PRO A 21 -3.15 8.54 9.32
CA PRO A 21 -2.49 9.84 9.36
C PRO A 21 -1.11 9.76 8.71
N PRO A 22 -0.67 10.85 8.04
CA PRO A 22 0.67 10.89 7.49
C PRO A 22 1.73 10.89 8.58
N THR A 23 2.91 10.38 8.24
CA THR A 23 4.11 10.53 9.05
C THR A 23 4.91 11.70 8.48
N PRO A 24 5.07 12.80 9.23
CA PRO A 24 5.80 13.96 8.75
C PRO A 24 7.30 13.68 8.67
N TYR A 25 7.98 14.46 7.81
CA TYR A 25 9.43 14.43 7.73
C TYR A 25 10.05 14.98 9.03
N ASP A 26 11.06 14.26 9.52
CA ASP A 26 11.85 14.68 10.68
C ASP A 26 13.22 15.20 10.19
N PRO A 27 13.44 16.54 10.22
CA PRO A 27 14.73 17.12 9.83
C PRO A 27 15.89 16.67 10.74
N ALA A 28 15.59 16.28 11.99
CA ALA A 28 16.59 15.79 12.94
C ALA A 28 17.09 14.38 12.62
N SER A 29 16.44 13.66 11.71
CA SER A 29 16.85 12.31 11.31
C SER A 29 18.18 12.26 10.57
N GLY A 30 18.63 13.39 10.00
CA GLY A 30 19.83 13.48 9.18
C GLY A 30 19.70 12.86 7.78
N LYS A 31 18.51 12.37 7.44
CA LYS A 31 18.21 11.77 6.12
C LYS A 31 17.61 12.80 5.17
N PRO A 32 17.86 12.68 3.85
CA PRO A 32 17.12 13.49 2.87
C PRO A 32 15.61 13.25 2.96
N LEU A 33 14.80 14.27 2.61
CA LEU A 33 13.35 14.20 2.64
C LEU A 33 12.79 13.00 1.85
N ALA A 34 13.37 12.73 0.69
CA ALA A 34 12.90 11.67 -0.22
C ALA A 34 13.52 10.30 0.05
N ALA A 35 14.36 10.15 1.07
CA ALA A 35 14.94 8.86 1.42
C ALA A 35 13.92 7.95 2.09
N ALA A 36 14.01 6.65 1.84
CA ALA A 36 13.16 5.65 2.48
C ALA A 36 13.30 5.70 4.01
N ARG A 37 12.17 5.55 4.71
CA ARG A 37 12.07 5.65 6.17
C ARG A 37 11.70 4.31 6.78
N ASP A 38 12.07 4.11 8.02
CA ASP A 38 11.60 2.98 8.80
C ASP A 38 10.07 3.05 8.97
N VAL A 39 9.42 1.90 8.98
CA VAL A 39 7.97 1.83 9.14
C VAL A 39 7.62 2.08 10.60
N PRO A 40 6.85 3.14 10.93
CA PRO A 40 6.37 3.35 12.28
C PRO A 40 5.47 2.21 12.75
N ALA A 41 5.58 1.82 14.01
CA ALA A 41 4.80 0.72 14.58
C ALA A 41 3.28 0.97 14.53
N ASP A 42 2.87 2.22 14.57
CA ASP A 42 1.48 2.66 14.59
C ASP A 42 0.94 3.14 13.24
N ALA A 43 1.78 3.16 12.19
CA ALA A 43 1.34 3.52 10.84
C ALA A 43 0.30 2.53 10.33
N ARG A 44 -0.71 3.06 9.64
CA ARG A 44 -1.78 2.28 9.02
C ARG A 44 -1.77 2.47 7.52
N CYS A 45 -2.03 1.38 6.81
CA CYS A 45 -2.17 1.41 5.35
C CYS A 45 -3.43 2.20 4.94
N PRO A 46 -3.31 3.25 4.10
CA PRO A 46 -4.47 4.03 3.66
C PRO A 46 -5.49 3.25 2.83
N VAL A 47 -5.09 2.13 2.24
CA VAL A 47 -5.93 1.31 1.37
C VAL A 47 -6.74 0.29 2.16
N CYS A 48 -6.10 -0.46 3.05
CA CYS A 48 -6.71 -1.60 3.73
C CYS A 48 -6.79 -1.47 5.25
N GLY A 49 -6.15 -0.47 5.85
CA GLY A 49 -6.16 -0.26 7.30
C GLY A 49 -5.28 -1.19 8.11
N MET A 50 -4.54 -2.08 7.47
CA MET A 50 -3.58 -2.96 8.12
C MET A 50 -2.38 -2.16 8.67
N TYR A 51 -1.64 -2.78 9.58
CA TYR A 51 -0.41 -2.19 10.13
C TYR A 51 0.81 -2.71 9.36
N PRO A 52 1.45 -1.89 8.51
CA PRO A 52 2.58 -2.35 7.70
C PRO A 52 3.77 -2.87 8.51
N ALA A 53 3.96 -2.36 9.74
CA ALA A 53 5.02 -2.83 10.62
C ALA A 53 4.90 -4.31 11.00
N ARG A 54 3.70 -4.88 10.93
CA ARG A 54 3.43 -6.31 11.19
C ARG A 54 3.79 -7.20 10.01
N SER A 55 3.99 -6.61 8.84
CA SER A 55 4.30 -7.31 7.58
C SER A 55 5.46 -6.61 6.88
N ARG A 56 6.53 -6.34 7.60
CA ARG A 56 7.65 -5.51 7.13
C ARG A 56 8.26 -6.01 5.81
N ALA A 57 8.30 -7.31 5.59
CA ALA A 57 8.83 -7.90 4.36
C ALA A 57 8.00 -7.54 3.11
N TRP A 58 6.75 -7.10 3.30
CA TRP A 58 5.84 -6.68 2.24
C TRP A 58 5.65 -5.17 2.17
N ALA A 59 6.15 -4.41 3.12
CA ALA A 59 5.82 -3.00 3.28
C ALA A 59 6.22 -2.15 2.07
N GLY A 60 5.40 -1.16 1.76
CA GLY A 60 5.67 -0.10 0.81
C GLY A 60 5.55 1.27 1.46
N GLN A 61 6.04 2.30 0.80
CA GLN A 61 5.86 3.68 1.24
C GLN A 61 5.87 4.66 0.07
N VAL A 62 5.16 5.77 0.26
CA VAL A 62 5.25 6.95 -0.59
C VAL A 62 5.64 8.16 0.25
N ILE A 63 6.38 9.08 -0.34
CA ILE A 63 6.77 10.34 0.27
C ILE A 63 6.30 11.47 -0.63
N PHE A 64 5.55 12.41 -0.05
CA PHE A 64 5.08 13.60 -0.76
C PHE A 64 6.09 14.74 -0.68
N ALA A 65 5.95 15.71 -1.57
CA ALA A 65 6.86 16.86 -1.65
C ALA A 65 6.93 17.69 -0.37
N ASP A 66 5.86 17.70 0.44
CA ASP A 66 5.84 18.36 1.75
C ASP A 66 6.53 17.55 2.87
N GLY A 67 7.01 16.35 2.56
CA GLY A 67 7.70 15.48 3.49
C GLY A 67 6.80 14.47 4.20
N ASP A 68 5.48 14.53 4.01
CA ASP A 68 4.58 13.54 4.58
C ASP A 68 4.73 12.19 3.90
N ALA A 69 4.80 11.13 4.69
CA ALA A 69 4.88 9.75 4.21
C ALA A 69 3.66 8.93 4.60
N PHE A 70 3.28 8.00 3.72
CA PHE A 70 2.29 6.96 3.99
C PHE A 70 2.92 5.59 3.78
N PHE A 71 2.51 4.63 4.59
CA PHE A 71 3.03 3.27 4.56
C PHE A 71 1.93 2.28 4.18
N PHE A 72 2.30 1.25 3.44
CA PHE A 72 1.39 0.25 2.87
C PHE A 72 1.78 -1.14 3.37
N ASP A 73 0.80 -2.00 3.55
CA ASP A 73 1.00 -3.38 3.98
C ASP A 73 1.63 -4.26 2.89
N SER A 74 1.48 -3.86 1.61
CA SER A 74 1.96 -4.65 0.48
C SER A 74 2.14 -3.81 -0.79
N PRO A 75 2.88 -4.32 -1.80
CA PRO A 75 2.97 -3.69 -3.11
C PRO A 75 1.60 -3.55 -3.79
N LEU A 76 0.69 -4.51 -3.62
CA LEU A 76 -0.65 -4.41 -4.18
C LEU A 76 -1.38 -3.16 -3.69
N SER A 77 -1.38 -2.92 -2.38
CA SER A 77 -2.01 -1.73 -1.79
C SER A 77 -1.34 -0.44 -2.26
N LEU A 78 -0.01 -0.43 -2.35
CA LEU A 78 0.73 0.71 -2.91
C LEU A 78 0.29 1.04 -4.34
N MET A 79 0.20 0.03 -5.21
CA MET A 79 -0.19 0.23 -6.61
C MET A 79 -1.64 0.70 -6.73
N MET A 80 -2.55 0.18 -5.92
CA MET A 80 -3.94 0.64 -5.84
C MET A 80 -4.00 2.12 -5.44
N TYR A 81 -3.21 2.51 -4.44
CA TYR A 81 -3.11 3.89 -3.97
C TYR A 81 -2.60 4.83 -5.07
N LEU A 82 -1.54 4.45 -5.78
CA LEU A 82 -0.96 5.26 -6.85
C LEU A 82 -1.94 5.52 -8.00
N GLY A 83 -2.83 4.60 -8.25
CA GLY A 83 -3.88 4.75 -9.27
C GLY A 83 -5.05 5.64 -8.85
N ASN A 84 -5.18 5.99 -7.56
CA ASN A 84 -6.33 6.74 -7.06
C ASN A 84 -6.03 7.48 -5.75
N VAL A 85 -4.97 8.26 -5.76
CA VAL A 85 -4.45 8.95 -4.55
C VAL A 85 -5.52 9.77 -3.85
N GLY A 86 -6.25 10.60 -4.59
CA GLY A 86 -7.27 11.49 -4.02
C GLY A 86 -8.46 10.78 -3.38
N HIS A 87 -8.73 9.53 -3.79
CA HIS A 87 -9.76 8.70 -3.18
C HIS A 87 -9.37 8.23 -1.76
N TYR A 88 -8.13 7.78 -1.62
CA TYR A 88 -7.61 7.29 -0.33
C TYR A 88 -7.17 8.41 0.60
N THR A 89 -6.66 9.51 0.04
CA THR A 89 -6.16 10.64 0.80
C THR A 89 -6.68 11.94 0.18
N ARG A 90 -7.74 12.48 0.75
CA ARG A 90 -8.37 13.70 0.24
C ARG A 90 -7.38 14.87 0.18
N GLY A 91 -7.42 15.63 -0.91
CA GLY A 91 -6.60 16.82 -1.11
C GLY A 91 -5.18 16.53 -1.60
N ARG A 92 -4.81 15.27 -1.80
CA ARG A 92 -3.51 14.88 -2.37
C ARG A 92 -3.65 14.33 -3.77
N THR A 93 -2.60 14.50 -4.55
CA THR A 93 -2.51 14.03 -5.93
C THR A 93 -1.25 13.20 -6.15
N ALA A 94 -1.29 12.30 -7.13
CA ALA A 94 -0.14 11.48 -7.48
C ALA A 94 1.07 12.32 -7.92
N SER A 95 0.84 13.48 -8.56
CA SER A 95 1.89 14.38 -9.02
C SER A 95 2.71 15.00 -7.89
N ALA A 96 2.19 15.01 -6.65
CA ALA A 96 2.90 15.52 -5.48
C ALA A 96 3.82 14.47 -4.83
N ILE A 97 3.79 13.22 -5.29
CA ILE A 97 4.67 12.16 -4.79
C ILE A 97 6.06 12.34 -5.36
N VAL A 98 7.06 12.45 -4.50
CA VAL A 98 8.47 12.62 -4.88
C VAL A 98 9.28 11.32 -4.77
N ALA A 99 8.82 10.34 -4.00
CA ALA A 99 9.48 9.04 -3.86
C ALA A 99 8.46 7.95 -3.53
N ARG A 100 8.75 6.73 -3.98
CA ARG A 100 7.96 5.54 -3.70
C ARG A 100 8.88 4.33 -3.59
N TYR A 101 8.69 3.54 -2.54
CA TYR A 101 9.55 2.40 -2.25
C TYR A 101 8.74 1.15 -1.95
N VAL A 102 9.30 0.02 -2.31
CA VAL A 102 8.84 -1.32 -1.92
C VAL A 102 9.97 -2.06 -1.23
N THR A 103 9.64 -3.14 -0.55
CA THR A 103 10.63 -4.00 0.09
C THR A 103 11.05 -5.12 -0.86
N ASP A 104 12.35 -5.28 -1.05
CA ASP A 104 12.92 -6.43 -1.74
C ASP A 104 12.68 -7.69 -0.91
N MET A 105 11.97 -8.64 -1.47
CA MET A 105 11.63 -9.90 -0.77
C MET A 105 12.86 -10.73 -0.42
N ASP A 106 13.94 -10.58 -1.17
CA ASP A 106 15.17 -11.35 -0.96
C ASP A 106 16.02 -10.78 0.18
N SER A 107 16.24 -9.47 0.19
CA SER A 107 17.14 -8.82 1.17
C SER A 107 16.43 -8.08 2.31
N GLY A 108 15.17 -7.72 2.15
CA GLY A 108 14.44 -6.85 3.07
C GLY A 108 14.77 -5.36 2.94
N ALA A 109 15.62 -4.99 1.98
CA ALA A 109 15.99 -3.59 1.75
C ALA A 109 14.90 -2.83 0.99
N TRP A 110 14.84 -1.52 1.20
CA TRP A 110 14.00 -0.63 0.40
C TRP A 110 14.55 -0.48 -1.02
N VAL A 111 13.66 -0.55 -2.00
CA VAL A 111 13.95 -0.38 -3.43
C VAL A 111 12.98 0.63 -4.00
N ASP A 112 13.45 1.50 -4.91
CA ASP A 112 12.56 2.36 -5.68
C ASP A 112 11.52 1.52 -6.40
N ALA A 113 10.24 1.83 -6.16
CA ALA A 113 9.13 1.06 -6.70
C ALA A 113 9.10 1.03 -8.23
N GLN A 114 9.61 2.07 -8.89
CA GLN A 114 9.67 2.16 -10.36
C GLN A 114 10.83 1.35 -10.95
N GLN A 115 11.84 1.03 -10.15
CA GLN A 115 13.01 0.24 -10.56
C GLN A 115 12.86 -1.24 -10.20
N ALA A 116 12.03 -1.56 -9.21
CA ALA A 116 11.79 -2.94 -8.80
C ALA A 116 11.13 -3.76 -9.90
N VAL A 117 11.32 -5.07 -9.86
CA VAL A 117 10.54 -6.04 -10.62
C VAL A 117 9.56 -6.75 -9.70
N TYR A 118 8.43 -7.16 -10.23
CA TYR A 118 7.33 -7.74 -9.48
C TYR A 118 6.95 -9.10 -10.04
N VAL A 119 6.40 -9.96 -9.20
CA VAL A 119 5.88 -11.26 -9.63
C VAL A 119 4.36 -11.28 -9.45
N ALA A 120 3.63 -11.54 -10.53
CA ALA A 120 2.19 -11.71 -10.52
C ALA A 120 1.82 -13.18 -10.71
N GLY A 121 0.78 -13.63 -10.02
CA GLY A 121 0.25 -14.99 -10.17
C GLY A 121 1.05 -16.09 -9.49
N SER A 122 1.95 -15.74 -8.55
CA SER A 122 2.65 -16.75 -7.74
C SER A 122 1.75 -17.34 -6.66
N SER A 123 2.20 -18.45 -6.05
CA SER A 123 1.52 -19.07 -4.91
C SER A 123 1.69 -18.29 -3.60
N ALA A 124 2.56 -17.27 -3.56
CA ALA A 124 2.76 -16.45 -2.38
C ALA A 124 1.52 -15.59 -2.07
N LEU A 125 1.08 -15.64 -0.84
CA LEU A 125 0.00 -14.80 -0.33
C LEU A 125 0.59 -13.63 0.44
N GLY A 126 0.08 -12.43 0.17
CA GLY A 126 0.42 -11.23 0.91
C GLY A 126 -0.25 -11.19 2.29
N PRO A 127 -0.08 -10.08 3.03
CA PRO A 127 -0.61 -9.92 4.40
C PRO A 127 -2.11 -10.13 4.52
N MET A 128 -2.87 -9.85 3.46
CA MET A 128 -4.33 -10.06 3.40
C MET A 128 -4.73 -11.50 3.04
N ARG A 129 -3.78 -12.42 2.96
CA ARG A 129 -3.97 -13.80 2.50
C ARG A 129 -4.58 -13.91 1.11
N ALA A 130 -4.30 -12.93 0.26
CA ALA A 130 -4.72 -12.87 -1.13
C ALA A 130 -3.50 -12.78 -2.04
N GLY A 131 -3.71 -12.94 -3.35
CA GLY A 131 -2.67 -12.70 -4.33
C GLY A 131 -2.05 -11.31 -4.16
N ASN A 132 -0.78 -11.21 -4.45
CA ASN A 132 -0.04 -9.96 -4.31
C ASN A 132 1.05 -9.85 -5.39
N LEU A 133 1.89 -8.85 -5.26
CA LEU A 133 2.98 -8.52 -6.16
C LEU A 133 4.30 -8.49 -5.41
N PRO A 134 4.85 -9.66 -5.01
CA PRO A 134 6.17 -9.68 -4.39
C PRO A 134 7.17 -8.90 -5.23
N ALA A 135 7.95 -8.03 -4.58
CA ALA A 135 8.88 -7.14 -5.22
C ALA A 135 10.33 -7.60 -5.04
N PHE A 136 11.15 -7.36 -6.04
CA PHE A 136 12.56 -7.73 -6.05
C PHE A 136 13.40 -6.60 -6.63
N ALA A 137 14.56 -6.36 -6.04
CA ALA A 137 15.56 -5.45 -6.58
C ALA A 137 16.27 -6.06 -7.78
N ASP A 138 16.48 -7.36 -7.77
CA ASP A 138 17.23 -8.14 -8.76
C ASP A 138 16.32 -9.09 -9.53
N ARG A 139 16.38 -9.00 -10.85
CA ARG A 139 15.63 -9.87 -11.74
C ARG A 139 15.99 -11.35 -11.56
N GLY A 140 17.25 -11.66 -11.26
CA GLY A 140 17.70 -13.02 -10.97
C GLY A 140 17.02 -13.62 -9.76
N ALA A 141 16.86 -12.85 -8.68
CA ALA A 141 16.11 -13.26 -7.49
C ALA A 141 14.63 -13.49 -7.81
N ALA A 142 14.02 -12.62 -8.63
CA ALA A 142 12.65 -12.79 -9.10
C ALA A 142 12.49 -14.08 -9.93
N GLN A 143 13.43 -14.39 -10.79
CA GLN A 143 13.43 -15.63 -11.59
C GLN A 143 13.50 -16.87 -10.72
N ARG A 144 14.34 -16.89 -9.70
CA ARG A 144 14.42 -18.00 -8.73
C ARG A 144 13.11 -18.14 -7.97
N PHE A 145 12.49 -17.05 -7.60
CA PHE A 145 11.18 -17.05 -6.94
C PHE A 145 10.10 -17.66 -7.83
N VAL A 146 10.05 -17.27 -9.10
CA VAL A 146 9.10 -17.81 -10.09
C VAL A 146 9.29 -19.31 -10.29
N GLN A 147 10.53 -19.77 -10.32
CA GLN A 147 10.82 -21.22 -10.43
C GLN A 147 10.28 -22.01 -9.24
N ALA A 148 10.33 -21.42 -8.04
CA ALA A 148 9.87 -22.08 -6.81
C ALA A 148 8.36 -21.90 -6.58
N ARG A 149 7.78 -20.77 -6.93
CA ARG A 149 6.43 -20.36 -6.54
C ARG A 149 5.49 -20.08 -7.69
N GLY A 150 5.96 -20.13 -8.93
CA GLY A 150 5.19 -19.80 -10.12
C GLY A 150 5.01 -18.29 -10.32
N GLY A 151 4.18 -17.94 -11.30
CA GLY A 151 3.92 -16.55 -11.66
C GLY A 151 4.76 -16.05 -12.82
N ARG A 152 4.65 -14.76 -13.09
CA ARG A 152 5.36 -14.07 -14.18
C ARG A 152 5.98 -12.79 -13.66
N ILE A 153 7.11 -12.40 -14.20
CA ILE A 153 7.84 -11.18 -13.84
C ILE A 153 7.28 -10.00 -14.63
N LEU A 154 7.01 -8.91 -13.92
CA LEU A 154 6.54 -7.64 -14.49
C LEU A 154 7.39 -6.48 -14.00
N GLY A 155 7.60 -5.48 -14.87
CA GLY A 155 8.07 -4.17 -14.43
C GLY A 155 6.92 -3.33 -13.85
N PHE A 156 7.28 -2.22 -13.22
CA PHE A 156 6.30 -1.28 -12.63
C PHE A 156 5.24 -0.82 -13.64
N ASP A 157 5.66 -0.47 -14.86
CA ASP A 157 4.78 0.07 -15.89
C ASP A 157 3.80 -0.97 -16.49
N ALA A 158 4.07 -2.25 -16.28
CA ALA A 158 3.20 -3.33 -16.73
C ALA A 158 2.08 -3.68 -15.73
N ILE A 159 2.09 -3.08 -14.55
CA ILE A 159 1.07 -3.27 -13.52
C ILE A 159 -0.07 -2.29 -13.81
N ASP A 160 -1.17 -2.81 -14.32
CA ASP A 160 -2.34 -2.04 -14.74
C ASP A 160 -3.56 -2.28 -13.83
N ALA A 161 -4.62 -1.50 -14.04
CA ALA A 161 -5.83 -1.59 -13.25
C ALA A 161 -6.53 -2.96 -13.37
N PRO A 162 -6.62 -3.62 -14.54
CA PRO A 162 -7.18 -4.97 -14.63
C PRO A 162 -6.42 -6.00 -13.81
N LEU A 163 -5.09 -5.94 -13.79
CA LEU A 163 -4.27 -6.83 -12.97
C LEU A 163 -4.54 -6.59 -11.48
N LEU A 164 -4.57 -5.34 -11.04
CA LEU A 164 -4.85 -4.99 -9.65
C LEU A 164 -6.23 -5.48 -9.22
N THR A 165 -7.24 -5.34 -10.07
CA THR A 165 -8.58 -5.84 -9.81
C THR A 165 -8.61 -7.35 -9.67
N SER A 166 -7.83 -8.08 -10.48
CA SER A 166 -7.75 -9.55 -10.42
C SER A 166 -7.09 -10.05 -9.14
N LEU A 167 -6.19 -9.28 -8.55
CA LEU A 167 -5.46 -9.63 -7.34
C LEU A 167 -6.17 -9.18 -6.06
N ALA A 168 -7.00 -8.13 -6.15
CA ALA A 168 -7.70 -7.60 -4.99
C ALA A 168 -8.60 -8.68 -4.38
N PRO A 169 -8.70 -8.75 -3.02
CA PRO A 169 -9.60 -9.68 -2.37
C PRO A 169 -11.03 -9.36 -2.81
N GLN A 170 -11.67 -10.34 -3.46
CA GLN A 170 -13.06 -10.20 -3.87
C GLN A 170 -13.91 -10.17 -2.61
N ARG A 171 -14.71 -9.12 -2.45
CA ARG A 171 -15.83 -9.15 -1.50
C ARG A 171 -16.72 -10.29 -1.92
N ARG A 172 -16.80 -11.34 -1.11
CA ARG A 172 -17.86 -12.33 -1.28
C ARG A 172 -19.17 -11.57 -1.17
N SER A 173 -19.86 -11.41 -2.28
CA SER A 173 -21.25 -11.04 -2.23
C SER A 173 -21.97 -12.17 -1.50
N THR A 174 -22.38 -11.92 -0.27
CA THR A 174 -23.39 -12.71 0.39
C THR A 174 -24.71 -12.38 -0.29
N GLY A 175 -24.85 -12.84 -1.51
CA GLY A 175 -26.01 -12.69 -2.34
C GLY A 175 -26.36 -14.04 -2.89
N ASP A 176 -27.44 -14.56 -2.33
CA ASP A 176 -28.30 -15.52 -2.93
C ASP A 176 -27.86 -16.99 -2.95
N GLN A 177 -28.10 -17.65 -1.84
CA GLN A 177 -28.45 -19.05 -1.88
C GLN A 177 -29.92 -19.22 -1.47
N HIS A 178 -30.80 -18.86 -2.36
CA HIS A 178 -32.12 -19.45 -2.45
C HIS A 178 -32.22 -20.18 -3.78
N ALA A 179 -31.64 -21.35 -3.82
CA ALA A 179 -32.02 -22.36 -4.80
C ALA A 179 -32.97 -23.35 -4.10
N HIS A 180 -34.15 -23.41 -4.60
CA HIS A 180 -35.11 -24.49 -4.32
C HIS A 180 -34.65 -25.78 -4.99
#